data_a1fe46207b9b787283a6ccb81797b929
#
_entry.id   a1fe46207b9b787283a6ccb81797b929
#
_cell.length_a   1.000
_cell.length_b   1.000
_cell.length_c   1.000
_cell.angle_alpha   90.00
_cell.angle_beta   90.00
_cell.angle_gamma   90.00
#
_symmetry.space_group_name_H-M   'P 1'
#
loop_
_entity.id
_entity.type
_entity.pdbx_description
1 polymer ?
#
loop_
_entity_poly.entity_id
_entity_poly.type
_entity_poly.pdbx_seq_one_letter_code
_entity_poly.pdbx_strand_id
1 'polypeptide(L)'
;MLPVTAILMLVILTTGTIGERGVSQEEVVVSVDSTNLRFSPESVTITEGDSVRFFWSGELLAHNAVSYDGLFDSGDASRNVDYSFKFEVGTNGTHEYLCEPHEEFGMIGTIVVEPLNILEEEESPDEEVEETETLPAAGLLGTATMFFGAAIYPKKGE
;
A
#
# COMPACT_ATOMS: atom_id res chain seq x y z
N MET A 1 -61.23 15.12 -29.35
CA MET A 1 -60.27 14.04 -29.29
C MET A 1 -58.89 14.65 -29.25
N LEU A 2 -58.30 14.77 -28.08
CA LEU A 2 -56.93 15.29 -27.89
C LEU A 2 -55.94 14.10 -27.77
N PRO A 3 -54.79 14.13 -28.43
CA PRO A 3 -53.78 13.08 -28.25
C PRO A 3 -52.99 13.29 -26.95
N VAL A 4 -52.90 12.23 -26.18
CA VAL A 4 -52.07 12.14 -24.98
C VAL A 4 -50.66 11.96 -25.43
N THR A 5 -49.83 13.01 -25.33
CA THR A 5 -48.37 12.92 -25.54
C THR A 5 -47.71 12.33 -24.30
N ALA A 6 -47.27 11.08 -24.42
CA ALA A 6 -46.48 10.41 -23.39
C ALA A 6 -45.06 11.06 -23.34
N ILE A 7 -44.76 11.72 -22.23
CA ILE A 7 -43.42 12.24 -21.93
C ILE A 7 -42.61 11.06 -21.40
N LEU A 8 -41.71 10.55 -22.23
CA LEU A 8 -40.73 9.53 -21.85
C LEU A 8 -39.59 10.22 -21.06
N MET A 9 -39.61 10.11 -19.74
CA MET A 9 -38.52 10.54 -18.88
C MET A 9 -37.36 9.54 -19.06
N LEU A 10 -36.33 9.99 -19.76
CA LEU A 10 -35.05 9.27 -19.90
C LEU A 10 -34.23 9.52 -18.63
N VAL A 11 -34.24 8.56 -17.70
CA VAL A 11 -33.35 8.57 -16.54
C VAL A 11 -31.98 8.10 -17.02
N ILE A 12 -31.05 9.05 -17.18
CA ILE A 12 -29.64 8.74 -17.46
C ILE A 12 -29.00 8.35 -16.13
N LEU A 13 -28.83 7.05 -15.88
CA LEU A 13 -27.94 6.56 -14.83
C LEU A 13 -26.51 6.84 -15.27
N THR A 14 -25.89 7.86 -14.73
CA THR A 14 -24.45 8.03 -14.80
C THR A 14 -23.81 7.03 -13.86
N THR A 15 -23.39 5.88 -14.39
CA THR A 15 -22.49 4.98 -13.66
C THR A 15 -21.14 5.66 -13.57
N GLY A 16 -20.85 6.26 -12.42
CA GLY A 16 -19.51 6.73 -12.09
C GLY A 16 -18.57 5.52 -12.08
N THR A 17 -17.67 5.44 -13.04
CA THR A 17 -16.55 4.50 -12.96
C THR A 17 -15.66 4.98 -11.82
N ILE A 18 -15.66 4.27 -10.70
CA ILE A 18 -14.65 4.38 -9.66
C ILE A 18 -13.36 3.91 -10.33
N GLY A 19 -12.47 4.86 -10.63
CA GLY A 19 -11.14 4.53 -11.11
C GLY A 19 -10.37 3.84 -9.99
N GLU A 20 -10.22 2.52 -10.08
CA GLU A 20 -9.23 1.83 -9.25
C GLU A 20 -7.86 2.46 -9.56
N ARG A 21 -7.30 3.17 -8.58
CA ARG A 21 -5.89 3.54 -8.61
C ARG A 21 -5.10 2.25 -8.44
N GLY A 22 -4.78 1.59 -9.54
CA GLY A 22 -3.85 0.49 -9.55
C GLY A 22 -2.52 0.97 -8.99
N VAL A 23 -2.05 0.38 -7.90
CA VAL A 23 -0.68 0.54 -7.44
C VAL A 23 0.20 0.05 -8.60
N SER A 24 1.02 0.94 -9.16
CA SER A 24 1.98 0.55 -10.20
C SER A 24 3.03 -0.35 -9.55
N GLN A 25 3.09 -1.59 -9.96
CA GLN A 25 4.16 -2.51 -9.55
C GLN A 25 5.39 -2.25 -10.42
N GLU A 26 6.54 -2.07 -9.77
CA GLU A 26 7.82 -1.88 -10.43
C GLU A 26 8.66 -3.17 -10.36
N GLU A 27 9.47 -3.43 -11.40
CA GLU A 27 10.48 -4.49 -11.38
C GLU A 27 11.87 -3.86 -11.50
N VAL A 28 12.69 -4.03 -10.47
CA VAL A 28 14.10 -3.60 -10.48
C VAL A 28 14.99 -4.77 -10.85
N VAL A 29 15.89 -4.56 -11.82
CA VAL A 29 16.81 -5.60 -12.27
C VAL A 29 18.15 -5.45 -11.57
N VAL A 30 18.63 -6.54 -10.97
CA VAL A 30 19.96 -6.69 -10.40
C VAL A 30 20.75 -7.68 -11.24
N SER A 31 21.93 -7.27 -11.70
CA SER A 31 22.89 -8.12 -12.42
C SER A 31 24.13 -8.40 -11.58
N VAL A 32 25.13 -9.02 -12.16
CA VAL A 32 26.43 -9.29 -11.50
C VAL A 32 27.59 -8.71 -12.30
N ASP A 33 28.66 -8.33 -11.61
CA ASP A 33 29.97 -8.03 -12.16
C ASP A 33 30.93 -9.12 -11.73
N SER A 34 31.16 -10.10 -12.59
CA SER A 34 32.06 -11.24 -12.32
C SER A 34 33.51 -10.84 -12.15
N THR A 35 33.94 -9.63 -12.60
CA THR A 35 35.30 -9.16 -12.47
C THR A 35 35.59 -8.64 -11.07
N ASN A 36 34.63 -7.93 -10.49
CA ASN A 36 34.76 -7.33 -9.17
C ASN A 36 33.98 -8.10 -8.08
N LEU A 37 33.31 -9.19 -8.44
CA LEU A 37 32.49 -10.03 -7.55
C LEU A 37 31.44 -9.19 -6.79
N ARG A 38 30.57 -8.50 -7.54
CA ARG A 38 29.55 -7.61 -6.98
C ARG A 38 28.23 -7.78 -7.69
N PHE A 39 27.16 -7.53 -6.95
CA PHE A 39 25.84 -7.26 -7.54
C PHE A 39 25.80 -5.84 -8.13
N SER A 40 25.04 -5.64 -9.18
CA SER A 40 24.91 -4.35 -9.87
C SER A 40 23.45 -4.06 -10.24
N PRO A 41 22.81 -3.09 -9.55
CA PRO A 41 23.31 -2.33 -8.41
C PRO A 41 23.52 -3.19 -7.14
N GLU A 42 24.42 -2.76 -6.25
CA GLU A 42 24.72 -3.43 -4.97
C GLU A 42 23.59 -3.19 -3.94
N SER A 43 22.90 -2.06 -4.05
CA SER A 43 21.76 -1.72 -3.20
C SER A 43 20.60 -1.18 -4.04
N VAL A 44 19.39 -1.61 -3.73
CA VAL A 44 18.15 -1.15 -4.34
C VAL A 44 17.15 -0.76 -3.26
N THR A 45 16.28 0.21 -3.57
CA THR A 45 15.12 0.56 -2.75
C THR A 45 13.88 0.34 -3.59
N ILE A 46 12.91 -0.38 -3.05
CA ILE A 46 11.63 -0.71 -3.66
C ILE A 46 10.51 -0.49 -2.65
N THR A 47 9.26 -0.58 -3.09
CA THR A 47 8.08 -0.56 -2.23
C THR A 47 7.45 -1.95 -2.15
N GLU A 48 6.79 -2.28 -1.06
CA GLU A 48 5.98 -3.50 -0.96
C GLU A 48 5.04 -3.63 -2.16
N GLY A 49 5.00 -4.81 -2.76
CA GLY A 49 4.29 -5.09 -4.00
C GLY A 49 5.19 -5.09 -5.24
N ASP A 50 6.38 -4.48 -5.18
CA ASP A 50 7.36 -4.48 -6.26
C ASP A 50 8.12 -5.80 -6.32
N SER A 51 8.91 -5.96 -7.40
CA SER A 51 9.71 -7.15 -7.65
C SER A 51 11.18 -6.80 -7.89
N VAL A 52 12.08 -7.69 -7.48
CA VAL A 52 13.48 -7.66 -7.88
C VAL A 52 13.75 -8.86 -8.77
N ARG A 53 14.27 -8.59 -9.96
CA ARG A 53 14.70 -9.61 -10.92
C ARG A 53 16.21 -9.72 -10.92
N PHE A 54 16.74 -10.85 -10.53
CA PHE A 54 18.14 -11.23 -10.64
C PHE A 54 18.37 -11.79 -12.04
N PHE A 55 19.09 -11.02 -12.86
CA PHE A 55 19.29 -11.40 -14.26
C PHE A 55 20.74 -11.23 -14.70
N TRP A 56 21.34 -12.34 -15.14
CA TRP A 56 22.61 -12.35 -15.84
C TRP A 56 22.71 -13.53 -16.81
N SER A 57 23.55 -13.37 -17.83
CA SER A 57 23.72 -14.37 -18.88
C SER A 57 25.12 -14.37 -19.45
N GLY A 58 25.73 -15.54 -19.51
CA GLY A 58 27.07 -15.72 -20.07
C GLY A 58 28.19 -15.20 -19.17
N GLU A 59 27.97 -15.12 -17.87
CA GLU A 59 28.96 -14.63 -16.90
C GLU A 59 30.22 -15.49 -16.88
N LEU A 60 31.34 -14.87 -16.50
CA LEU A 60 32.66 -15.55 -16.41
C LEU A 60 32.63 -16.59 -15.30
N LEU A 61 32.02 -16.26 -14.16
CA LEU A 61 31.88 -17.14 -13.00
C LEU A 61 30.40 -17.47 -12.77
N ALA A 62 30.17 -18.52 -11.99
CA ALA A 62 28.82 -18.88 -11.57
C ALA A 62 28.41 -18.09 -10.32
N HIS A 63 27.21 -17.52 -10.31
CA HIS A 63 26.66 -16.72 -9.23
C HIS A 63 25.23 -17.17 -8.91
N ASN A 64 24.80 -16.89 -7.68
CA ASN A 64 23.41 -16.94 -7.26
C ASN A 64 23.08 -15.73 -6.36
N ALA A 65 21.83 -15.61 -5.94
CA ALA A 65 21.37 -14.61 -5.00
C ALA A 65 20.48 -15.27 -3.95
N VAL A 66 20.94 -15.31 -2.72
CA VAL A 66 20.28 -15.96 -1.58
C VAL A 66 20.17 -14.99 -0.43
N SER A 67 18.96 -14.73 0.07
CA SER A 67 18.76 -13.84 1.20
C SER A 67 19.16 -14.48 2.52
N TYR A 68 19.82 -13.72 3.41
CA TYR A 68 20.22 -14.21 4.73
C TYR A 68 19.03 -14.58 5.62
N ASP A 69 17.91 -13.94 5.43
CA ASP A 69 16.67 -14.20 6.19
C ASP A 69 15.82 -15.34 5.58
N GLY A 70 16.26 -15.93 4.46
CA GLY A 70 15.58 -17.02 3.78
C GLY A 70 14.34 -16.61 3.01
N LEU A 71 14.16 -15.31 2.74
CA LEU A 71 12.99 -14.80 2.03
C LEU A 71 12.98 -15.24 0.56
N PHE A 72 14.16 -15.27 -0.08
CA PHE A 72 14.31 -15.72 -1.46
C PHE A 72 15.63 -16.47 -1.71
N ASP A 73 15.63 -17.30 -2.74
CA ASP A 73 16.78 -18.06 -3.21
C ASP A 73 16.64 -18.28 -4.73
N SER A 74 17.64 -17.82 -5.49
CA SER A 74 17.67 -17.98 -6.95
C SER A 74 18.12 -19.38 -7.40
N GLY A 75 18.37 -20.28 -6.46
CA GLY A 75 18.82 -21.64 -6.70
C GLY A 75 20.35 -21.77 -6.82
N ASP A 76 20.79 -22.90 -7.37
CA ASP A 76 22.19 -23.23 -7.55
C ASP A 76 22.94 -22.14 -8.36
N ALA A 77 24.18 -21.87 -7.96
CA ALA A 77 24.99 -20.88 -8.66
C ALA A 77 25.19 -21.24 -10.14
N SER A 78 24.91 -20.30 -11.02
CA SER A 78 24.92 -20.46 -12.47
C SER A 78 25.51 -19.24 -13.17
N ARG A 79 26.05 -19.45 -14.39
CA ARG A 79 26.50 -18.37 -15.27
C ARG A 79 25.34 -17.69 -16.00
N ASN A 80 24.15 -18.24 -15.87
CA ASN A 80 22.90 -17.71 -16.43
C ASN A 80 21.81 -17.87 -15.39
N VAL A 81 21.25 -16.75 -14.93
CA VAL A 81 20.13 -16.70 -13.98
C VAL A 81 19.09 -15.74 -14.52
N ASP A 82 17.84 -16.11 -14.37
CA ASP A 82 16.66 -15.27 -14.60
C ASP A 82 15.63 -15.64 -13.54
N TYR A 83 15.69 -14.92 -12.42
CA TYR A 83 14.86 -15.20 -11.24
C TYR A 83 14.25 -13.89 -10.73
N SER A 84 12.93 -13.84 -10.60
CA SER A 84 12.22 -12.70 -10.02
C SER A 84 11.57 -13.09 -8.71
N PHE A 85 11.73 -12.22 -7.72
CA PHE A 85 11.05 -12.33 -6.43
C PHE A 85 10.21 -11.08 -6.17
N LYS A 86 8.93 -11.29 -5.81
CA LYS A 86 8.00 -10.22 -5.45
C LYS A 86 7.98 -10.03 -3.94
N PHE A 87 8.16 -8.80 -3.50
CA PHE A 87 8.11 -8.42 -2.09
C PHE A 87 6.65 -8.10 -1.72
N GLU A 88 5.96 -9.06 -1.14
CA GLU A 88 4.54 -8.90 -0.77
C GLU A 88 4.37 -7.92 0.39
N VAL A 89 3.14 -7.42 0.60
CA VAL A 89 2.80 -6.57 1.75
C VAL A 89 3.13 -7.28 3.06
N GLY A 90 3.85 -6.63 3.96
CA GLY A 90 4.37 -7.18 5.21
C GLY A 90 5.83 -7.62 5.13
N THR A 91 6.52 -7.41 3.98
CA THR A 91 7.96 -7.68 3.81
C THR A 91 8.82 -6.41 3.90
N ASN A 92 8.27 -5.31 4.39
CA ASN A 92 9.03 -4.06 4.54
C ASN A 92 10.20 -4.24 5.52
N GLY A 93 11.33 -3.64 5.18
CA GLY A 93 12.58 -3.75 5.94
C GLY A 93 13.81 -3.75 5.06
N THR A 94 14.94 -4.12 5.66
CA THR A 94 16.21 -4.26 4.96
C THR A 94 16.57 -5.73 4.87
N HIS A 95 16.73 -6.23 3.64
CA HIS A 95 17.04 -7.61 3.33
C HIS A 95 18.43 -7.66 2.70
N GLU A 96 19.39 -8.24 3.41
CA GLU A 96 20.71 -8.53 2.85
C GLU A 96 20.69 -9.89 2.16
N TYR A 97 21.42 -9.99 1.06
CA TYR A 97 21.57 -11.22 0.30
C TYR A 97 23.02 -11.39 -0.18
N LEU A 98 23.41 -12.61 -0.47
CA LEU A 98 24.75 -12.98 -0.84
C LEU A 98 24.80 -13.82 -2.11
N CYS A 99 25.99 -13.92 -2.69
CA CYS A 99 26.35 -14.97 -3.65
C CYS A 99 27.13 -16.05 -2.90
N GLU A 100 26.55 -17.24 -2.71
CA GLU A 100 27.15 -18.31 -1.89
C GLU A 100 28.60 -18.64 -2.25
N PRO A 101 28.99 -18.86 -3.55
CA PRO A 101 30.38 -19.15 -3.88
C PRO A 101 31.33 -17.96 -3.66
N HIS A 102 30.84 -16.75 -3.45
CA HIS A 102 31.66 -15.54 -3.35
C HIS A 102 31.41 -14.74 -2.07
N GLU A 103 30.74 -15.32 -1.07
CA GLU A 103 30.47 -14.68 0.23
C GLU A 103 31.78 -14.23 0.91
N GLU A 104 32.80 -15.09 0.95
CA GLU A 104 34.10 -14.79 1.57
C GLU A 104 34.82 -13.62 0.88
N PHE A 105 34.43 -13.27 -0.34
CA PHE A 105 34.97 -12.13 -1.10
C PHE A 105 34.12 -10.88 -0.92
N GLY A 106 33.06 -10.94 -0.09
CA GLY A 106 32.16 -9.83 0.19
C GLY A 106 31.16 -9.53 -0.93
N MET A 107 30.76 -10.54 -1.73
CA MET A 107 29.70 -10.38 -2.72
C MET A 107 28.34 -10.42 -2.04
N ILE A 108 27.96 -9.26 -1.48
CA ILE A 108 26.73 -9.04 -0.72
C ILE A 108 25.96 -7.89 -1.38
N GLY A 109 24.64 -7.98 -1.37
CA GLY A 109 23.76 -6.92 -1.82
C GLY A 109 22.69 -6.60 -0.78
N THR A 110 22.01 -5.48 -0.95
CA THR A 110 20.99 -4.99 -0.03
C THR A 110 19.72 -4.57 -0.78
N ILE A 111 18.57 -5.02 -0.32
CA ILE A 111 17.25 -4.56 -0.77
C ILE A 111 16.58 -3.87 0.41
N VAL A 112 16.24 -2.59 0.25
CA VAL A 112 15.42 -1.83 1.19
C VAL A 112 14.00 -1.83 0.65
N VAL A 113 13.07 -2.39 1.40
CA VAL A 113 11.64 -2.44 1.06
C VAL A 113 10.91 -1.42 1.91
N GLU A 114 10.36 -0.41 1.27
CA GLU A 114 9.53 0.59 1.92
C GLU A 114 8.08 0.09 2.04
N PRO A 115 7.36 0.44 3.12
CA PRO A 115 5.97 0.03 3.27
C PRO A 115 5.08 0.66 2.21
N LEU A 116 4.11 -0.10 1.71
CA LEU A 116 3.09 0.40 0.81
C LEU A 116 2.18 1.38 1.56
N ASN A 117 2.32 2.68 1.30
CA ASN A 117 1.42 3.70 1.84
C ASN A 117 0.08 3.65 1.09
N ILE A 118 -0.84 2.80 1.55
CA ILE A 118 -2.24 2.91 1.18
C ILE A 118 -2.77 4.10 1.99
N LEU A 119 -2.93 5.26 1.37
CA LEU A 119 -3.71 6.34 1.98
C LEU A 119 -5.13 5.80 2.10
N GLU A 120 -5.48 5.31 3.29
CA GLU A 120 -6.87 5.16 3.66
C GLU A 120 -7.45 6.57 3.60
N GLU A 121 -8.27 6.83 2.59
CA GLU A 121 -9.10 8.02 2.52
C GLU A 121 -10.06 7.88 3.72
N GLU A 122 -9.70 8.54 4.85
CA GLU A 122 -10.63 8.66 5.97
C GLU A 122 -11.89 9.28 5.40
N GLU A 123 -12.94 8.47 5.26
CA GLU A 123 -14.29 8.96 5.01
C GLU A 123 -14.55 10.00 6.10
N SER A 124 -14.48 11.28 5.70
CA SER A 124 -14.93 12.38 6.53
C SER A 124 -16.36 12.03 6.96
N PRO A 125 -16.64 11.94 8.27
CA PRO A 125 -18.02 11.69 8.69
C PRO A 125 -18.87 12.80 8.10
N ASP A 126 -19.88 12.38 7.31
CA ASP A 126 -20.91 13.23 6.73
C ASP A 126 -21.33 14.27 7.77
N GLU A 127 -21.08 15.57 7.51
CA GLU A 127 -21.76 16.65 8.19
C GLU A 127 -23.25 16.43 7.94
N GLU A 128 -23.92 15.88 8.94
CA GLU A 128 -25.37 15.83 9.02
C GLU A 128 -25.86 17.28 8.94
N VAL A 129 -26.28 17.67 7.73
CA VAL A 129 -26.91 18.99 7.50
C VAL A 129 -28.24 18.95 8.24
N GLU A 130 -28.25 19.47 9.46
CA GLU A 130 -29.45 19.75 10.22
C GLU A 130 -30.31 20.71 9.37
N GLU A 131 -31.31 20.15 8.66
CA GLU A 131 -32.38 20.96 8.07
C GLU A 131 -33.11 21.64 9.21
N THR A 132 -32.83 22.92 9.42
CA THR A 132 -33.65 23.75 10.28
C THR A 132 -34.99 23.98 9.60
N GLU A 133 -35.97 23.13 9.90
CA GLU A 133 -37.36 23.45 9.63
C GLU A 133 -37.76 24.69 10.44
N THR A 134 -37.92 25.80 9.75
CA THR A 134 -38.55 27.01 10.29
C THR A 134 -40.05 26.77 10.45
N LEU A 135 -40.48 26.40 11.66
CA LEU A 135 -41.91 26.40 12.00
C LEU A 135 -42.40 27.82 12.32
N PRO A 136 -43.56 28.22 11.84
CA PRO A 136 -44.12 29.54 12.14
C PRO A 136 -44.59 29.62 13.60
N ALA A 137 -44.32 30.78 14.20
CA ALA A 137 -44.68 31.13 15.56
C ALA A 137 -46.18 31.07 15.81
N ALA A 138 -46.60 30.26 16.80
CA ALA A 138 -47.86 30.47 17.52
C ALA A 138 -47.58 30.25 19.00
N GLY A 139 -47.75 31.32 19.78
CA GLY A 139 -47.44 31.36 21.19
C GLY A 139 -48.30 30.46 22.06
N LEU A 140 -47.75 30.13 23.24
CA LEU A 140 -48.49 30.15 24.52
C LEU A 140 -47.53 29.91 25.68
N LEU A 141 -47.71 30.74 26.70
CA LEU A 141 -47.06 30.79 28.00
C LEU A 141 -47.09 29.46 28.77
N GLY A 142 -46.02 29.13 29.49
CA GLY A 142 -46.04 28.01 30.46
C GLY A 142 -44.73 27.84 31.21
N THR A 143 -44.62 28.57 32.31
CA THR A 143 -43.96 28.31 33.62
C THR A 143 -42.77 27.34 33.73
N ALA A 144 -41.73 27.90 34.37
CA ALA A 144 -40.49 27.34 34.89
C ALA A 144 -40.66 26.08 35.79
N THR A 145 -39.69 25.18 35.68
CA THR A 145 -39.14 24.48 36.85
C THR A 145 -37.68 24.09 36.57
N MET A 146 -36.80 24.67 37.39
CA MET A 146 -35.39 24.29 37.50
C MET A 146 -35.26 22.93 38.21
N PHE A 147 -34.44 22.03 37.66
CA PHE A 147 -33.80 20.98 38.43
C PHE A 147 -32.30 21.00 38.21
N PHE A 148 -31.62 21.42 39.26
CA PHE A 148 -30.16 21.22 39.41
C PHE A 148 -29.92 19.73 39.73
N GLY A 149 -29.13 19.06 38.90
CA GLY A 149 -28.60 17.73 39.17
C GLY A 149 -27.09 17.77 39.09
N ALA A 150 -26.43 17.89 40.21
CA ALA A 150 -24.99 17.74 40.35
C ALA A 150 -24.60 16.25 40.19
N ALA A 151 -23.83 15.90 39.19
CA ALA A 151 -23.21 14.60 39.06
C ALA A 151 -21.74 14.69 39.52
N ILE A 152 -21.46 14.01 40.64
CA ILE A 152 -20.16 13.87 41.26
C ILE A 152 -19.38 12.77 40.53
N TYR A 153 -18.22 13.08 40.00
CA TYR A 153 -17.25 12.09 39.48
C TYR A 153 -16.34 11.59 40.61
N PRO A 154 -16.18 10.28 40.82
CA PRO A 154 -15.16 9.77 41.69
C PRO A 154 -13.82 9.66 40.95
N LYS A 155 -12.80 10.30 41.55
CA LYS A 155 -11.39 10.21 41.20
C LYS A 155 -10.88 8.84 41.66
N LYS A 156 -10.34 8.01 40.74
CA LYS A 156 -9.64 6.76 41.09
C LYS A 156 -8.14 7.05 41.07
N GLY A 157 -7.54 7.00 42.24
CA GLY A 157 -6.10 7.04 42.47
C GLY A 157 -5.49 5.64 42.51
N GLU A 158 -4.17 5.62 42.35
CA GLU A 158 -3.16 4.57 42.45
C GLU A 158 -3.00 3.70 41.21
#